data_21b8b2b71581bb9748425ed5c8f720bb
#
_entry.id   21b8b2b71581bb9748425ed5c8f720bb
#
_cell.length_a   1.000
_cell.length_b   1.000
_cell.length_c   1.000
_cell.angle_alpha   90.00
_cell.angle_beta   90.00
_cell.angle_gamma   90.00
#
_symmetry.space_group_name_H-M   'P 1'
#
loop_
_entity.id
_entity.type
_entity.pdbx_description
1 polymer ?
#
loop_
_entity_poly.entity_id
_entity_poly.type
_entity_poly.pdbx_seq_one_letter_code
_entity_poly.pdbx_strand_id
1 'polypeptide(L)'
;MSKKATIIAVVNQKGGTGKTTTTENLGVGLALEGKKVLLVDTDPQASLTVSLGNPCPDDLSPTLSDLMGKIMMENPITPDEGILHHPEGVDLVPSNIELSGMEVALVNAMSRETILRQYLDTVKQNYDYILLDCMPSLGMPVSYTHLRAHETSLH
;
A
#
# COMPACT_ATOMS: atom_id res chain seq x y z
N MET A 1 -3.98 2.60 25.78
CA MET A 1 -4.52 1.77 24.70
C MET A 1 -3.90 2.14 23.37
N SER A 2 -3.38 1.16 22.68
CA SER A 2 -2.81 1.42 21.37
C SER A 2 -3.94 1.65 20.38
N LYS A 3 -3.83 2.75 19.63
CA LYS A 3 -4.78 3.08 18.58
C LYS A 3 -4.45 2.25 17.35
N LYS A 4 -5.46 1.63 16.78
CA LYS A 4 -5.27 0.86 15.55
C LYS A 4 -5.66 1.72 14.36
N ALA A 5 -4.84 1.66 13.32
CA ALA A 5 -5.16 2.35 12.08
C ALA A 5 -6.38 1.74 11.41
N THR A 6 -7.14 2.59 10.74
CA THR A 6 -8.18 2.13 9.82
C THR A 6 -7.50 1.77 8.50
N ILE A 7 -7.69 0.54 8.03
CA ILE A 7 -7.10 0.07 6.79
C ILE A 7 -8.14 0.07 5.69
N ILE A 8 -7.86 0.80 4.62
CA ILE A 8 -8.79 0.96 3.49
C ILE A 8 -8.11 0.45 2.23
N ALA A 9 -8.73 -0.52 1.58
CA ALA A 9 -8.25 -1.01 0.29
C ALA A 9 -8.95 -0.24 -0.83
N VAL A 10 -8.18 0.40 -1.69
CA VAL A 10 -8.71 1.14 -2.84
C VAL A 10 -8.55 0.25 -4.06
N VAL A 11 -9.66 -0.12 -4.68
CA VAL A 11 -9.66 -1.02 -5.84
C VAL A 11 -10.37 -0.36 -7.00
N ASN A 12 -9.94 -0.70 -8.21
CA ASN A 12 -10.57 -0.22 -9.43
C ASN A 12 -10.89 -1.43 -10.30
N GLN A 13 -12.16 -1.66 -10.53
CA GLN A 13 -12.61 -2.84 -11.27
C GLN A 13 -12.23 -2.85 -12.73
N LYS A 14 -12.04 -1.67 -13.32
CA LYS A 14 -11.81 -1.57 -14.78
C LYS A 14 -10.36 -1.41 -15.14
N GLY A 15 -9.47 -1.44 -14.17
CA GLY A 15 -8.08 -1.06 -14.42
C GLY A 15 -8.04 0.41 -14.83
N GLY A 16 -6.89 1.02 -14.84
CA GLY A 16 -6.75 2.38 -15.28
C GLY A 16 -6.32 3.32 -14.18
N THR A 17 -6.40 4.61 -14.48
CA THR A 17 -5.72 5.63 -13.71
C THR A 17 -6.47 6.15 -12.50
N GLY A 18 -7.79 5.93 -12.42
CA GLY A 18 -8.61 6.51 -11.37
C GLY A 18 -8.26 6.00 -9.99
N LYS A 19 -7.84 4.75 -9.87
CA LYS A 19 -7.50 4.13 -8.60
C LYS A 19 -6.35 4.86 -7.91
N THR A 20 -5.25 5.06 -8.61
CA THR A 20 -4.07 5.71 -8.06
C THR A 20 -4.37 7.15 -7.66
N THR A 21 -5.08 7.88 -8.51
CA THR A 21 -5.49 9.24 -8.21
C THR A 21 -6.37 9.30 -6.96
N THR A 22 -7.31 8.38 -6.83
CA THR A 22 -8.20 8.33 -5.67
C THR A 22 -7.41 8.05 -4.40
N THR A 23 -6.49 7.09 -4.44
CA THR A 23 -5.66 6.75 -3.28
C THR A 23 -4.84 7.95 -2.84
N GLU A 24 -4.18 8.60 -3.79
CA GLU A 24 -3.34 9.76 -3.49
C GLU A 24 -4.16 10.91 -2.92
N ASN A 25 -5.27 11.26 -3.57
CA ASN A 25 -6.11 12.37 -3.12
C ASN A 25 -6.72 12.13 -1.75
N LEU A 26 -7.18 10.91 -1.50
CA LEU A 26 -7.73 10.57 -0.20
C LEU A 26 -6.64 10.67 0.88
N GLY A 27 -5.46 10.14 0.60
CA GLY A 27 -4.36 10.18 1.56
C GLY A 27 -3.93 11.60 1.89
N VAL A 28 -3.72 12.42 0.86
CA VAL A 28 -3.32 13.81 1.05
C VAL A 28 -4.42 14.59 1.77
N GLY A 29 -5.68 14.36 1.42
CA GLY A 29 -6.79 15.01 2.09
C GLY A 29 -6.85 14.69 3.58
N LEU A 30 -6.63 13.43 3.95
CA LEU A 30 -6.60 13.04 5.36
C LEU A 30 -5.40 13.66 6.07
N ALA A 31 -4.25 13.71 5.41
CA ALA A 31 -3.06 14.33 5.99
C ALA A 31 -3.28 15.83 6.25
N LEU A 32 -3.99 16.51 5.34
CA LEU A 32 -4.32 17.92 5.52
C LEU A 32 -5.22 18.15 6.74
N GLU A 33 -5.96 17.12 7.14
CA GLU A 33 -6.78 17.20 8.35
C GLU A 33 -6.03 16.79 9.62
N GLY A 34 -4.73 16.63 9.52
CA GLY A 34 -3.88 16.29 10.66
C GLY A 34 -3.79 14.81 10.98
N LYS A 35 -4.26 13.96 10.07
CA LYS A 35 -4.18 12.51 10.29
C LYS A 35 -2.83 11.98 9.83
N LYS A 36 -2.36 10.93 10.50
CA LYS A 36 -1.15 10.24 10.08
C LYS A 36 -1.55 9.15 9.09
N VAL A 37 -1.05 9.25 7.86
CA VAL A 37 -1.49 8.41 6.75
C VAL A 37 -0.30 7.68 6.15
N LEU A 38 -0.45 6.37 5.97
CA LEU A 38 0.48 5.54 5.24
C LEU A 38 -0.21 5.05 3.96
N LEU A 39 0.42 5.26 2.83
CA LEU A 39 -0.01 4.70 1.55
C LEU A 39 0.86 3.50 1.26
N VAL A 40 0.25 2.38 0.89
CA VAL A 40 0.98 1.16 0.53
C VAL A 40 0.63 0.80 -0.90
N ASP A 41 1.64 0.83 -1.76
CA ASP A 41 1.48 0.48 -3.17
C ASP A 41 1.58 -1.04 -3.30
N THR A 42 0.48 -1.71 -3.61
CA THR A 42 0.48 -3.16 -3.78
C THR A 42 0.40 -3.59 -5.23
N ASP A 43 0.65 -2.67 -6.16
CA ASP A 43 0.62 -2.93 -7.59
C ASP A 43 2.05 -3.02 -8.12
N PRO A 44 2.46 -4.14 -8.75
CA PRO A 44 3.81 -4.25 -9.32
C PRO A 44 4.12 -3.19 -10.37
N GLN A 45 3.11 -2.59 -10.99
CA GLN A 45 3.31 -1.49 -11.95
C GLN A 45 3.75 -0.21 -11.26
N ALA A 46 3.57 -0.12 -9.95
CA ALA A 46 4.08 0.98 -9.13
C ALA A 46 3.57 2.37 -9.54
N SER A 47 2.33 2.45 -10.00
CA SER A 47 1.76 3.73 -10.44
C SER A 47 1.70 4.75 -9.31
N LEU A 48 1.30 4.33 -8.11
CA LEU A 48 1.27 5.23 -6.96
C LEU A 48 2.67 5.68 -6.58
N THR A 49 3.62 4.75 -6.60
CA THR A 49 5.02 5.04 -6.28
C THR A 49 5.57 6.10 -7.23
N VAL A 50 5.34 5.94 -8.53
CA VAL A 50 5.77 6.92 -9.53
C VAL A 50 5.07 8.26 -9.32
N SER A 51 3.77 8.24 -9.10
CA SER A 51 2.97 9.46 -8.92
C SER A 51 3.45 10.29 -7.73
N LEU A 52 3.96 9.64 -6.69
CA LEU A 52 4.46 10.34 -5.52
C LEU A 52 5.94 10.74 -5.61
N GLY A 53 6.47 10.78 -6.81
CA GLY A 53 7.78 11.39 -7.04
C GLY A 53 8.95 10.41 -7.16
N ASN A 54 8.68 9.13 -7.40
CA ASN A 54 9.71 8.11 -7.55
C ASN A 54 9.69 7.55 -8.99
N PRO A 55 10.32 8.25 -9.94
CA PRO A 55 10.17 7.90 -11.36
C PRO A 55 10.83 6.58 -11.76
N CYS A 56 11.75 6.07 -10.95
CA CYS A 56 12.45 4.82 -11.23
C CYS A 56 12.22 3.84 -10.08
N PRO A 57 11.02 3.28 -9.94
CA PRO A 57 10.72 2.44 -8.78
C PRO A 57 11.58 1.19 -8.69
N ASP A 58 12.07 0.67 -9.83
CA ASP A 58 12.92 -0.52 -9.80
C ASP A 58 14.29 -0.28 -9.18
N ASP A 59 14.66 0.99 -9.01
CA ASP A 59 15.89 1.36 -8.31
C ASP A 59 15.71 1.53 -6.81
N LEU A 60 14.48 1.45 -6.32
CA LEU A 60 14.19 1.63 -4.90
C LEU A 60 14.49 0.35 -4.12
N SER A 61 14.99 0.53 -2.90
CA SER A 61 15.21 -0.57 -1.96
C SER A 61 15.28 0.01 -0.55
N PRO A 62 14.55 -0.57 0.43
CA PRO A 62 13.63 -1.68 0.25
C PRO A 62 12.26 -1.24 -0.26
N THR A 63 11.53 -2.17 -0.87
CA THR A 63 10.15 -1.96 -1.31
C THR A 63 9.23 -2.94 -0.58
N LEU A 64 7.95 -2.91 -0.90
CA LEU A 64 6.98 -3.81 -0.27
C LEU A 64 7.40 -5.28 -0.42
N SER A 65 7.91 -5.68 -1.59
CA SER A 65 8.33 -7.07 -1.79
C SER A 65 9.45 -7.46 -0.84
N ASP A 66 10.38 -6.56 -0.57
CA ASP A 66 11.46 -6.82 0.37
C ASP A 66 10.92 -6.98 1.80
N LEU A 67 9.98 -6.13 2.17
CA LEU A 67 9.39 -6.18 3.51
C LEU A 67 8.58 -7.46 3.70
N MET A 68 7.80 -7.84 2.69
CA MET A 68 7.06 -9.09 2.74
C MET A 68 7.99 -10.29 2.79
N GLY A 69 9.11 -10.22 2.06
CA GLY A 69 10.13 -11.25 2.11
C GLY A 69 10.70 -11.42 3.51
N LYS A 70 10.95 -10.32 4.22
CA LYS A 70 11.43 -10.39 5.60
C LYS A 70 10.39 -11.04 6.52
N ILE A 71 9.11 -10.72 6.34
CA ILE A 71 8.04 -11.35 7.12
C ILE A 71 8.04 -12.86 6.88
N MET A 72 8.16 -13.29 5.62
CA MET A 72 8.18 -14.72 5.29
C MET A 72 9.36 -15.44 5.92
N MET A 73 10.50 -14.78 5.99
CA MET A 73 11.73 -15.36 6.56
C MET A 73 11.83 -15.16 8.08
N GLU A 74 10.82 -14.54 8.67
CA GLU A 74 10.79 -14.20 10.09
C GLU A 74 11.98 -13.33 10.51
N ASN A 75 12.45 -12.49 9.60
CA ASN A 75 13.50 -11.52 9.89
C ASN A 75 12.89 -10.24 10.47
N PRO A 76 13.61 -9.56 11.37
CA PRO A 76 13.08 -8.34 11.98
C PRO A 76 13.03 -7.20 10.96
N ILE A 77 12.04 -6.31 11.14
CA ILE A 77 11.89 -5.10 10.35
C ILE A 77 11.99 -3.92 11.31
N THR A 78 12.86 -2.95 10.98
CA THR A 78 12.96 -1.74 11.79
C THR A 78 11.74 -0.83 11.53
N PRO A 79 11.38 0.05 12.49
CA PRO A 79 10.11 0.79 12.39
C PRO A 79 9.91 1.62 11.13
N ASP A 80 10.98 2.20 10.57
CA ASP A 80 10.86 3.05 9.38
C ASP A 80 11.38 2.38 8.12
N GLU A 81 11.70 1.11 8.19
CA GLU A 81 12.28 0.41 7.06
C GLU A 81 11.31 0.39 5.88
N GLY A 82 11.76 0.86 4.73
CA GLY A 82 10.96 0.87 3.51
C GLY A 82 9.91 1.97 3.43
N ILE A 83 9.88 2.88 4.39
CA ILE A 83 8.89 3.95 4.39
C ILE A 83 9.52 5.24 3.88
N LEU A 84 8.92 5.82 2.84
CA LEU A 84 9.33 7.09 2.26
C LEU A 84 8.38 8.19 2.75
N HIS A 85 8.96 9.33 3.11
CA HIS A 85 8.18 10.47 3.59
C HIS A 85 7.97 11.46 2.44
N HIS A 86 6.72 11.80 2.17
CA HIS A 86 6.37 12.70 1.08
C HIS A 86 6.10 14.11 1.61
N PRO A 87 6.51 15.16 0.87
CA PRO A 87 6.30 16.55 1.33
C PRO A 87 4.85 16.90 1.62
N GLU A 88 3.90 16.23 1.02
CA GLU A 88 2.48 16.50 1.27
C GLU A 88 1.94 15.84 2.54
N GLY A 89 2.83 15.28 3.36
CA GLY A 89 2.46 14.79 4.67
C GLY A 89 2.02 13.34 4.74
N VAL A 90 2.09 12.61 3.63
CA VAL A 90 1.80 11.18 3.62
C VAL A 90 3.11 10.40 3.59
N ASP A 91 3.06 9.18 4.14
CA ASP A 91 4.16 8.23 4.04
C ASP A 91 3.81 7.17 3.01
N LEU A 92 4.82 6.58 2.39
CA LEU A 92 4.62 5.60 1.31
C LEU A 92 5.51 4.39 1.52
N VAL A 93 4.91 3.21 1.41
CA VAL A 93 5.66 1.97 1.18
C VAL A 93 5.62 1.73 -0.32
N PRO A 94 6.76 1.87 -1.01
CA PRO A 94 6.78 1.79 -2.47
C PRO A 94 6.71 0.36 -2.99
N SER A 95 6.33 0.23 -4.26
CA SER A 95 6.31 -1.02 -4.98
C SER A 95 7.25 -0.95 -6.17
N ASN A 96 7.56 -2.12 -6.72
CA ASN A 96 8.24 -2.23 -8.01
C ASN A 96 7.94 -3.59 -8.62
N ILE A 97 8.60 -3.87 -9.75
CA ILE A 97 8.34 -5.10 -10.50
C ILE A 97 8.66 -6.37 -9.71
N GLU A 98 9.52 -6.29 -8.70
CA GLU A 98 9.85 -7.44 -7.87
C GLU A 98 8.61 -8.00 -7.15
N LEU A 99 7.58 -7.19 -6.96
CA LEU A 99 6.35 -7.66 -6.33
C LEU A 99 5.66 -8.73 -7.18
N SER A 100 5.86 -8.72 -8.49
CA SER A 100 5.35 -9.78 -9.36
C SER A 100 5.94 -11.14 -9.00
N GLY A 101 7.24 -11.17 -8.67
CA GLY A 101 7.87 -12.41 -8.21
C GLY A 101 7.29 -12.90 -6.90
N MET A 102 6.98 -11.99 -6.01
CA MET A 102 6.34 -12.34 -4.75
C MET A 102 4.95 -12.96 -4.99
N GLU A 103 4.20 -12.43 -5.95
CA GLU A 103 2.90 -12.98 -6.29
C GLU A 103 3.01 -14.41 -6.84
N VAL A 104 4.06 -14.69 -7.62
CA VAL A 104 4.30 -16.03 -8.12
C VAL A 104 4.68 -16.98 -7.00
N ALA A 105 5.53 -16.51 -6.08
CA ALA A 105 5.97 -17.30 -4.93
C ALA A 105 4.81 -17.60 -3.97
N LEU A 106 3.87 -16.66 -3.85
CA LEU A 106 2.70 -16.81 -2.99
C LEU A 106 1.47 -17.05 -3.87
N VAL A 107 1.39 -18.26 -4.45
CA VAL A 107 0.31 -18.58 -5.40
C VAL A 107 -1.07 -18.58 -4.77
N ASN A 108 -1.14 -18.70 -3.45
CA ASN A 108 -2.40 -18.68 -2.73
C ASN A 108 -2.68 -17.23 -2.29
N ALA A 109 -3.84 -16.68 -2.72
CA ALA A 109 -4.23 -15.33 -2.36
C ALA A 109 -4.30 -15.14 -0.84
N MET A 110 -4.70 -16.18 -0.11
CA MET A 110 -4.77 -16.12 1.34
C MET A 110 -3.37 -15.97 1.95
N SER A 111 -2.37 -16.61 1.37
CA SER A 111 -0.99 -16.46 1.85
C SER A 111 -0.48 -15.03 1.64
N ARG A 112 -0.77 -14.45 0.48
CA ARG A 112 -0.38 -13.06 0.21
C ARG A 112 -1.04 -12.11 1.19
N GLU A 113 -2.32 -12.32 1.44
CA GLU A 113 -3.07 -11.48 2.37
C GLU A 113 -2.52 -11.61 3.79
N THR A 114 -2.20 -12.83 4.20
CA THR A 114 -1.66 -13.08 5.53
C THR A 114 -0.31 -12.40 5.73
N ILE A 115 0.58 -12.50 4.75
CA ILE A 115 1.90 -11.86 4.83
C ILE A 115 1.76 -10.34 4.85
N LEU A 116 0.91 -9.79 3.99
CA LEU A 116 0.67 -8.35 3.98
C LEU A 116 0.11 -7.88 5.32
N ARG A 117 -0.86 -8.60 5.87
CA ARG A 117 -1.44 -8.26 7.17
C ARG A 117 -0.39 -8.29 8.27
N GLN A 118 0.49 -9.29 8.27
CA GLN A 118 1.55 -9.35 9.27
C GLN A 118 2.45 -8.13 9.17
N TYR A 119 2.78 -7.69 7.95
CA TYR A 119 3.54 -6.47 7.80
C TYR A 119 2.78 -5.26 8.35
N LEU A 120 1.51 -5.11 7.97
CA LEU A 120 0.72 -3.97 8.42
C LEU A 120 0.59 -3.94 9.95
N ASP A 121 0.55 -5.11 10.60
CA ASP A 121 0.50 -5.18 12.05
C ASP A 121 1.74 -4.58 12.70
N THR A 122 2.88 -4.55 11.99
CA THR A 122 4.10 -3.97 12.53
C THR A 122 4.09 -2.44 12.52
N VAL A 123 3.26 -1.82 11.69
CA VAL A 123 3.28 -0.36 11.48
C VAL A 123 1.98 0.34 11.90
N LYS A 124 0.90 -0.40 12.09
CA LYS A 124 -0.42 0.23 12.24
C LYS A 124 -0.56 1.10 13.47
N GLN A 125 0.27 0.92 14.49
CA GLN A 125 0.23 1.77 15.67
C GLN A 125 0.70 3.20 15.38
N ASN A 126 1.43 3.39 14.32
CA ASN A 126 2.03 4.70 13.97
C ASN A 126 1.15 5.55 13.07
N TYR A 127 0.00 5.02 12.64
CA TYR A 127 -0.84 5.70 11.66
C TYR A 127 -2.29 5.70 12.09
N ASP A 128 -3.01 6.72 11.62
CA ASP A 128 -4.47 6.78 11.77
C ASP A 128 -5.15 6.02 10.63
N TYR A 129 -4.57 6.10 9.43
CA TYR A 129 -5.11 5.45 8.23
C TYR A 129 -4.00 4.80 7.44
N ILE A 130 -4.28 3.62 6.92
CA ILE A 130 -3.41 2.94 5.96
C ILE A 130 -4.24 2.66 4.72
N LEU A 131 -3.84 3.22 3.59
CA LEU A 131 -4.54 3.05 2.32
C LEU A 131 -3.74 2.11 1.44
N LEU A 132 -4.39 1.04 0.97
CA LEU A 132 -3.76 0.05 0.09
C LEU A 132 -4.22 0.32 -1.33
N ASP A 133 -3.26 0.58 -2.23
CA ASP A 133 -3.54 0.77 -3.65
C ASP A 133 -3.49 -0.60 -4.33
N CYS A 134 -4.65 -1.20 -4.54
CA CYS A 134 -4.77 -2.61 -4.88
C CYS A 134 -5.18 -2.84 -6.32
N MET A 135 -4.62 -3.91 -6.92
CA MET A 135 -5.08 -4.37 -8.22
C MET A 135 -6.41 -5.09 -8.08
N PRO A 136 -7.31 -4.97 -9.08
CA PRO A 136 -8.62 -5.64 -9.03
C PRO A 136 -8.51 -7.16 -8.97
N SER A 137 -7.44 -7.72 -9.54
CA SER A 137 -7.23 -9.17 -9.62
C SER A 137 -6.84 -9.82 -8.30
N LEU A 138 -6.47 -8.99 -7.31
CA LEU A 138 -6.15 -9.51 -5.99
C LEU A 138 -7.45 -9.59 -5.21
N GLY A 139 -8.03 -10.77 -5.07
CA GLY A 139 -9.23 -10.92 -4.27
C GLY A 139 -8.99 -10.44 -2.85
N MET A 140 -9.32 -9.20 -2.55
CA MET A 140 -9.08 -8.64 -1.22
C MET A 140 -10.05 -9.24 -0.22
N PRO A 141 -9.56 -9.62 0.94
CA PRO A 141 -10.41 -10.20 1.97
C PRO A 141 -11.38 -9.17 2.54
N VAL A 142 -12.47 -9.66 3.11
CA VAL A 142 -13.48 -8.80 3.73
C VAL A 142 -12.98 -8.11 4.99
N SER A 143 -11.81 -8.46 5.49
CA SER A 143 -11.25 -7.86 6.70
C SER A 143 -10.78 -6.43 6.50
N TYR A 144 -10.67 -5.97 5.26
CA TYR A 144 -10.31 -4.57 4.97
C TYR A 144 -11.56 -3.80 4.56
N THR A 145 -11.60 -2.53 4.93
CA THR A 145 -12.61 -1.63 4.37
C THR A 145 -12.25 -1.39 2.91
N HIS A 146 -13.19 -1.62 2.03
CA HIS A 146 -12.96 -1.45 0.60
C HIS A 146 -13.55 -0.14 0.10
N LEU A 147 -12.76 0.57 -0.70
CA LEU A 147 -13.22 1.75 -1.41
C LEU A 147 -12.96 1.53 -2.89
N ARG A 148 -14.01 1.66 -3.69
CA ARG A 148 -13.86 1.53 -5.15
C ARG A 148 -13.62 2.90 -5.75
N ALA A 149 -12.60 2.96 -6.59
CA ALA A 149 -12.37 4.15 -7.39
C ALA A 149 -13.28 4.05 -8.62
N HIS A 150 -14.14 5.04 -8.80
CA HIS A 150 -15.02 5.12 -9.95
C HIS A 150 -14.56 6.24 -10.86
N GLU A 151 -14.57 5.99 -12.16
CA GLU A 151 -14.19 7.01 -13.11
C GLU A 151 -15.09 8.24 -13.01
N THR A 152 -16.37 8.00 -12.76
CA THR A 152 -17.34 9.07 -12.68
C THR A 152 -17.24 9.89 -11.41
N SER A 153 -16.62 9.37 -10.37
CA SER A 153 -16.52 10.07 -9.10
C SER A 153 -15.39 11.09 -9.06
N LEU A 154 -14.62 11.16 -10.13
CA LEU A 154 -13.45 12.00 -10.20
C LEU A 154 -13.66 13.31 -10.93
N HIS A 155 -14.87 13.65 -11.18
CA HIS A 155 -15.21 14.89 -11.90
C HIS A 155 -15.11 16.09 -11.01
#